data_91c886eb8021a49be69595222939fa4a
#
_entry.id   91c886eb8021a49be69595222939fa4a
#
_cell.length_a   1.000
_cell.length_b   1.000
_cell.length_c   1.000
_cell.angle_alpha   90.00
_cell.angle_beta   90.00
_cell.angle_gamma   90.00
#
_symmetry.space_group_name_H-M   'P 1'
#
loop_
_entity.id
_entity.type
_entity.pdbx_description
1 polymer ?
#
loop_
_entity_poly.entity_id
_entity_poly.type
_entity_poly.pdbx_seq_one_letter_code
_entity_poly.pdbx_strand_id
1 'polypeptide(L)'
;AVRRALRSVISGQSIDFEYRRALSAESGKQDWVCVKLIPESGSTHLPGAYLSAALEERHPGALAFEFEDAVAEFLPVDQAKKESIDALRPVLEKLGVVCGISSSFSNLYDANHAWFQASAALQNGLCQGNGASIFYFQNYLLPQLLSGALSGRPTWVFYTEGLKRLKEHDDHSQVSYLHTLRVYLDNNLSVAKTAAALFLHRSTLLDRLAHITAMLGTDLKDPDYCLTLGILL
;
A
#
# COMPACT_ATOMS: atom_id res chain seq x y z
N ALA A 1 -12.14 8.29 27.94
CA ALA A 1 -11.53 6.99 28.29
C ALA A 1 -11.03 6.27 27.02
N VAL A 2 -11.92 5.96 26.03
CA VAL A 2 -11.59 5.18 24.82
C VAL A 2 -10.46 5.78 23.99
N ARG A 3 -10.48 7.09 23.69
CA ARG A 3 -9.38 7.75 22.92
C ARG A 3 -8.02 7.64 23.63
N ARG A 4 -7.96 7.72 24.96
CA ARG A 4 -6.71 7.52 25.71
C ARG A 4 -6.24 6.07 25.62
N ALA A 5 -7.17 5.13 25.72
CA ALA A 5 -6.88 3.71 25.56
C ALA A 5 -6.35 3.39 24.16
N LEU A 6 -6.98 3.93 23.10
CA LEU A 6 -6.51 3.78 21.73
C LEU A 6 -5.10 4.36 21.53
N ARG A 7 -4.78 5.53 22.10
CA ARG A 7 -3.41 6.06 22.05
C ARG A 7 -2.40 5.10 22.67
N SER A 8 -2.73 4.49 23.83
CA SER A 8 -1.85 3.50 24.45
C SER A 8 -1.69 2.24 23.59
N VAL A 9 -2.78 1.75 22.96
CA VAL A 9 -2.70 0.59 22.03
C VAL A 9 -1.79 0.92 20.85
N ILE A 10 -1.99 2.06 20.19
CA ILE A 10 -1.21 2.47 19.01
C ILE A 10 0.27 2.62 19.36
N SER A 11 0.59 3.18 20.53
CA SER A 11 1.98 3.35 20.99
C SER A 11 2.60 2.08 21.59
N GLY A 12 1.88 0.96 21.62
CA GLY A 12 2.38 -0.31 22.19
C GLY A 12 2.56 -0.27 23.72
N GLN A 13 1.94 0.69 24.40
CA GLN A 13 2.02 0.81 25.86
C GLN A 13 1.03 -0.11 26.56
N SER A 14 1.35 -0.50 27.79
CA SER A 14 0.43 -1.25 28.62
C SER A 14 -0.85 -0.45 28.92
N ILE A 15 -1.98 -1.11 28.91
CA ILE A 15 -3.30 -0.51 29.13
C ILE A 15 -3.79 -0.86 30.54
N ASP A 16 -4.15 0.15 31.31
CA ASP A 16 -4.76 0.00 32.62
C ASP A 16 -6.13 -0.65 32.57
N PHE A 17 -6.58 -1.21 33.70
CA PHE A 17 -7.85 -1.93 33.80
C PHE A 17 -9.07 -1.11 33.34
N GLU A 18 -9.12 0.19 33.67
CA GLU A 18 -10.21 1.08 33.27
C GLU A 18 -10.25 1.28 31.75
N TYR A 19 -9.08 1.43 31.11
CA TYR A 19 -8.97 1.56 29.66
C TYR A 19 -9.31 0.26 28.94
N ARG A 20 -8.91 -0.88 29.50
CA ARG A 20 -9.33 -2.20 28.98
C ARG A 20 -10.84 -2.34 28.98
N ARG A 21 -11.50 -1.98 30.08
CA ARG A 21 -12.96 -2.02 30.19
C ARG A 21 -13.62 -1.09 29.16
N ALA A 22 -13.08 0.12 28.95
CA ALA A 22 -13.60 1.06 27.96
C ALA A 22 -13.48 0.53 26.52
N LEU A 23 -12.33 -0.08 26.15
CA LEU A 23 -12.14 -0.70 24.84
C LEU A 23 -13.04 -1.92 24.65
N SER A 24 -13.12 -2.80 25.66
CA SER A 24 -14.00 -3.99 25.59
C SER A 24 -15.46 -3.60 25.42
N ALA A 25 -15.89 -2.48 25.98
CA ALA A 25 -17.26 -1.99 25.84
C ALA A 25 -17.61 -1.54 24.41
N GLU A 26 -16.62 -1.13 23.63
CA GLU A 26 -16.79 -0.69 22.24
C GLU A 26 -16.39 -1.77 21.22
N SER A 27 -15.41 -2.64 21.57
CA SER A 27 -14.99 -3.74 20.71
C SER A 27 -16.13 -4.72 20.45
N GLY A 28 -16.26 -5.13 19.20
CA GLY A 28 -17.28 -6.10 18.77
C GLY A 28 -18.70 -5.55 18.59
N LYS A 29 -18.95 -4.27 18.90
CA LYS A 29 -20.24 -3.65 18.59
C LYS A 29 -20.41 -3.38 17.10
N GLN A 30 -19.33 -3.03 16.45
CA GLN A 30 -19.27 -2.70 15.03
C GLN A 30 -17.84 -2.88 14.52
N ASP A 31 -17.68 -2.96 13.22
CA ASP A 31 -16.35 -2.92 12.60
C ASP A 31 -15.88 -1.47 12.42
N TRP A 32 -14.57 -1.31 12.47
CA TRP A 32 -13.89 -0.03 12.42
C TRP A 32 -12.89 0.02 11.27
N VAL A 33 -12.58 1.22 10.84
CA VAL A 33 -11.47 1.53 9.93
C VAL A 33 -10.62 2.60 10.60
N CYS A 34 -9.31 2.47 10.54
CA CYS A 34 -8.39 3.52 10.98
C CYS A 34 -8.01 4.40 9.79
N VAL A 35 -8.19 5.71 9.95
CA VAL A 35 -7.75 6.73 9.01
C VAL A 35 -6.63 7.53 9.68
N LYS A 36 -5.46 7.55 9.06
CA LYS A 36 -4.33 8.39 9.47
C LYS A 36 -4.26 9.59 8.55
N LEU A 37 -4.34 10.79 9.11
CA LEU A 37 -4.27 12.04 8.36
C LEU A 37 -2.97 12.77 8.72
N ILE A 38 -2.26 13.25 7.70
CA ILE A 38 -1.05 14.06 7.86
C ILE A 38 -1.11 15.29 6.94
N PRO A 39 -0.45 16.40 7.28
CA PRO A 39 -0.27 17.51 6.36
C PRO A 39 0.52 17.06 5.13
N GLU A 40 0.11 17.51 3.95
CA GLU A 40 0.94 17.37 2.75
C GLU A 40 2.18 18.26 2.87
N SER A 41 3.31 17.78 2.31
CA SER A 41 4.58 18.51 2.38
C SER A 41 4.44 19.93 1.80
N GLY A 42 4.73 20.94 2.64
CA GLY A 42 4.62 22.36 2.25
C GLY A 42 3.29 23.02 2.57
N SER A 43 2.31 22.30 3.14
CA SER A 43 1.06 22.90 3.60
C SER A 43 1.20 23.57 4.97
N THR A 44 0.35 24.55 5.25
CA THR A 44 0.23 25.18 6.57
C THR A 44 -0.29 24.16 7.59
N HIS A 45 0.40 24.03 8.71
CA HIS A 45 0.01 23.12 9.78
C HIS A 45 -1.37 23.47 10.33
N LEU A 46 -2.36 22.60 10.10
CA LEU A 46 -3.65 22.70 10.75
C LEU A 46 -3.54 22.18 12.18
N PRO A 47 -4.11 22.89 13.17
CA PRO A 47 -4.17 22.36 14.52
C PRO A 47 -4.92 21.03 14.52
N GLY A 48 -4.27 19.94 14.94
CA GLY A 48 -4.85 18.61 14.93
C GLY A 48 -6.13 18.50 15.76
N ALA A 49 -6.23 19.33 16.82
CA ALA A 49 -7.45 19.46 17.62
C ALA A 49 -8.64 19.98 16.78
N TYR A 50 -8.42 20.95 15.90
CA TYR A 50 -9.45 21.46 14.99
C TYR A 50 -9.88 20.38 13.98
N LEU A 51 -8.91 19.71 13.38
CA LEU A 51 -9.19 18.64 12.41
C LEU A 51 -9.94 17.47 13.07
N SER A 52 -9.52 17.07 14.27
CA SER A 52 -10.20 16.00 15.04
C SER A 52 -11.66 16.34 15.33
N ALA A 53 -11.94 17.58 15.77
CA ALA A 53 -13.30 18.02 16.05
C ALA A 53 -14.16 18.06 14.78
N ALA A 54 -13.62 18.58 13.66
CA ALA A 54 -14.34 18.64 12.38
C ALA A 54 -14.66 17.25 11.81
N LEU A 55 -13.77 16.27 12.02
CA LEU A 55 -13.99 14.87 11.60
C LEU A 55 -15.11 14.23 12.42
N GLU A 56 -15.13 14.41 13.74
CA GLU A 56 -16.17 13.85 14.61
C GLU A 56 -17.54 14.49 14.36
N GLU A 57 -17.60 15.78 14.04
CA GLU A 57 -18.85 16.44 13.63
C GLU A 57 -19.40 15.85 12.33
N ARG A 58 -18.53 15.51 11.39
CA ARG A 58 -18.89 14.95 10.10
C ARG A 58 -19.25 13.46 10.17
N HIS A 59 -18.57 12.72 11.03
CA HIS A 59 -18.73 11.27 11.19
C HIS A 59 -19.24 10.92 12.59
N PRO A 60 -20.57 10.90 12.82
CA PRO A 60 -21.13 10.56 14.11
C PRO A 60 -20.68 9.18 14.61
N GLY A 61 -20.13 9.13 15.82
CA GLY A 61 -19.60 7.90 16.39
C GLY A 61 -18.14 7.60 16.06
N ALA A 62 -17.49 8.39 15.23
CA ALA A 62 -16.05 8.31 15.02
C ALA A 62 -15.29 8.77 16.27
N LEU A 63 -14.06 8.28 16.41
CA LEU A 63 -13.14 8.64 17.49
C LEU A 63 -11.89 9.26 16.86
N ALA A 64 -11.84 10.60 16.85
CA ALA A 64 -10.68 11.32 16.31
C ALA A 64 -9.83 11.94 17.42
N PHE A 65 -8.50 11.94 17.22
CA PHE A 65 -7.55 12.56 18.16
C PHE A 65 -6.18 12.75 17.51
N GLU A 66 -5.44 13.74 18.00
CA GLU A 66 -4.04 13.90 17.63
C GLU A 66 -3.19 12.77 18.19
N PHE A 67 -2.28 12.26 17.37
CA PHE A 67 -1.28 11.28 17.76
C PHE A 67 0.01 11.51 16.98
N GLU A 68 1.09 11.83 17.67
CA GLU A 68 2.36 12.27 17.08
C GLU A 68 2.13 13.48 16.13
N ASP A 69 2.65 13.42 14.91
CA ASP A 69 2.49 14.47 13.89
C ASP A 69 1.28 14.23 12.98
N ALA A 70 0.28 13.47 13.45
CA ALA A 70 -0.88 13.06 12.66
C ALA A 70 -2.18 13.19 13.45
N VAL A 71 -3.30 13.10 12.75
CA VAL A 71 -4.61 12.85 13.35
C VAL A 71 -4.99 11.40 13.07
N ALA A 72 -5.35 10.67 14.13
CA ALA A 72 -5.95 9.36 14.05
C ALA A 72 -7.48 9.49 14.12
N GLU A 73 -8.18 8.92 13.17
CA GLU A 73 -9.63 8.75 13.20
C GLU A 73 -9.99 7.27 13.12
N PHE A 74 -10.75 6.79 14.08
CA PHE A 74 -11.36 5.46 14.04
C PHE A 74 -12.82 5.62 13.63
N LEU A 75 -13.12 5.20 12.43
CA LEU A 75 -14.38 5.42 11.75
C LEU A 75 -15.18 4.11 11.70
N PRO A 76 -16.49 4.10 12.11
CA PRO A 76 -17.36 2.95 11.88
C PRO A 76 -17.44 2.59 10.39
N VAL A 77 -17.39 1.28 10.08
CA VAL A 77 -17.33 0.78 8.69
C VAL A 77 -18.51 1.20 7.84
N ASP A 78 -19.70 1.33 8.42
CA ASP A 78 -20.90 1.83 7.72
C ASP A 78 -20.75 3.25 7.21
N GLN A 79 -19.88 4.06 7.85
CA GLN A 79 -19.51 5.40 7.45
C GLN A 79 -18.23 5.46 6.59
N ALA A 80 -17.45 4.38 6.63
CA ALA A 80 -16.20 4.23 5.86
C ALA A 80 -16.43 3.72 4.43
N LYS A 81 -17.65 3.86 3.88
CA LYS A 81 -17.91 3.54 2.49
C LYS A 81 -17.05 4.40 1.58
N LYS A 82 -16.55 3.80 0.51
CA LYS A 82 -15.65 4.46 -0.42
C LYS A 82 -16.20 5.81 -0.91
N GLU A 83 -17.48 5.87 -1.22
CA GLU A 83 -18.17 7.08 -1.66
C GLU A 83 -18.16 8.19 -0.59
N SER A 84 -18.30 7.81 0.69
CA SER A 84 -18.27 8.76 1.83
C SER A 84 -16.87 9.31 2.05
N ILE A 85 -15.85 8.46 1.94
CA ILE A 85 -14.44 8.83 2.08
C ILE A 85 -13.99 9.65 0.87
N ASP A 86 -14.34 9.24 -0.35
CA ASP A 86 -14.01 10.00 -1.57
C ASP A 86 -14.67 11.40 -1.59
N ALA A 87 -15.82 11.57 -0.92
CA ALA A 87 -16.45 12.87 -0.72
C ALA A 87 -15.64 13.82 0.22
N LEU A 88 -14.64 13.30 0.96
CA LEU A 88 -13.71 14.13 1.72
C LEU A 88 -12.60 14.73 0.85
N ARG A 89 -12.34 14.17 -0.32
CA ARG A 89 -11.23 14.57 -1.20
C ARG A 89 -11.13 16.08 -1.41
N PRO A 90 -12.19 16.82 -1.80
CA PRO A 90 -12.09 18.26 -2.00
C PRO A 90 -11.74 19.03 -0.72
N VAL A 91 -12.14 18.49 0.44
CA VAL A 91 -11.84 19.09 1.74
C VAL A 91 -10.38 18.83 2.11
N LEU A 92 -9.90 17.61 1.93
CA LEU A 92 -8.51 17.23 2.19
C LEU A 92 -7.55 18.04 1.31
N GLU A 93 -7.83 18.15 0.02
CA GLU A 93 -7.04 18.94 -0.94
C GLU A 93 -7.01 20.42 -0.55
N LYS A 94 -8.17 21.01 -0.20
CA LYS A 94 -8.24 22.41 0.27
C LYS A 94 -7.45 22.65 1.54
N LEU A 95 -7.38 21.67 2.43
CA LEU A 95 -6.65 21.73 3.70
C LEU A 95 -5.18 21.33 3.55
N GLY A 96 -4.75 20.85 2.38
CA GLY A 96 -3.40 20.30 2.18
C GLY A 96 -3.13 19.11 3.09
N VAL A 97 -4.08 18.19 3.21
CA VAL A 97 -4.00 17.00 4.05
C VAL A 97 -4.16 15.76 3.18
N VAL A 98 -3.36 14.75 3.46
CA VAL A 98 -3.45 13.43 2.83
C VAL A 98 -3.78 12.37 3.87
N CYS A 99 -4.44 11.30 3.47
CA CYS A 99 -4.81 10.25 4.41
C CYS A 99 -4.54 8.84 3.90
N GLY A 100 -4.14 7.97 4.83
CA GLY A 100 -4.06 6.52 4.65
C GLY A 100 -5.17 5.82 5.42
N ILE A 101 -5.69 4.74 4.85
CA ILE A 101 -6.87 4.03 5.34
C ILE A 101 -6.52 2.56 5.50
N SER A 102 -6.80 2.01 6.69
CA SER A 102 -6.60 0.59 7.00
C SER A 102 -7.66 -0.30 6.35
N SER A 103 -7.47 -1.61 6.44
CA SER A 103 -8.56 -2.58 6.32
C SER A 103 -9.50 -2.47 7.53
N SER A 104 -10.72 -3.00 7.40
CA SER A 104 -11.67 -3.06 8.52
C SER A 104 -11.21 -4.06 9.59
N PHE A 105 -11.55 -3.76 10.84
CA PHE A 105 -11.26 -4.61 12.00
C PHE A 105 -12.35 -4.43 13.06
N SER A 106 -12.61 -5.47 13.87
CA SER A 106 -13.69 -5.48 14.86
C SER A 106 -13.20 -5.25 16.29
N ASN A 107 -11.95 -5.59 16.57
CA ASN A 107 -11.40 -5.53 17.92
C ASN A 107 -10.49 -4.30 18.09
N LEU A 108 -10.89 -3.33 18.91
CA LEU A 108 -10.10 -2.12 19.15
C LEU A 108 -8.74 -2.36 19.83
N TYR A 109 -8.49 -3.57 20.34
CA TYR A 109 -7.15 -3.96 20.78
C TYR A 109 -6.16 -4.15 19.61
N ASP A 110 -6.68 -4.31 18.39
CA ASP A 110 -5.87 -4.43 17.16
C ASP A 110 -5.64 -3.07 16.49
N ALA A 111 -5.96 -1.96 17.16
CA ALA A 111 -5.81 -0.61 16.63
C ALA A 111 -4.36 -0.26 16.22
N ASN A 112 -3.35 -0.88 16.86
CA ASN A 112 -1.95 -0.75 16.47
C ASN A 112 -1.69 -1.33 15.05
N HIS A 113 -2.31 -2.46 14.71
CA HIS A 113 -2.19 -3.05 13.38
C HIS A 113 -2.92 -2.20 12.33
N ALA A 114 -4.10 -1.67 12.67
CA ALA A 114 -4.84 -0.77 11.79
C ALA A 114 -4.08 0.55 11.55
N TRP A 115 -3.46 1.11 12.60
CA TRP A 115 -2.58 2.28 12.49
C TRP A 115 -1.37 2.02 11.60
N PHE A 116 -0.73 0.86 11.77
CA PHE A 116 0.36 0.42 10.90
C PHE A 116 -0.11 0.34 9.43
N GLN A 117 -1.26 -0.26 9.15
CA GLN A 117 -1.82 -0.36 7.80
C GLN A 117 -2.09 1.01 7.19
N ALA A 118 -2.72 1.93 7.94
CA ALA A 118 -2.97 3.30 7.48
C ALA A 118 -1.65 4.06 7.20
N SER A 119 -0.63 3.87 8.05
CA SER A 119 0.70 4.44 7.87
C SER A 119 1.40 3.90 6.62
N ALA A 120 1.32 2.59 6.41
CA ALA A 120 1.88 1.92 5.22
C ALA A 120 1.20 2.37 3.93
N ALA A 121 -0.12 2.57 3.95
CA ALA A 121 -0.87 3.12 2.81
C ALA A 121 -0.39 4.52 2.44
N LEU A 122 -0.22 5.39 3.43
CA LEU A 122 0.35 6.74 3.22
C LEU A 122 1.76 6.69 2.64
N GLN A 123 2.65 5.93 3.27
CA GLN A 123 4.04 5.85 2.85
C GLN A 123 4.17 5.36 1.40
N ASN A 124 3.52 4.25 1.07
CA ASN A 124 3.57 3.69 -0.29
C ASN A 124 2.87 4.61 -1.30
N GLY A 125 1.74 5.21 -0.93
CA GLY A 125 0.99 6.11 -1.80
C GLY A 125 1.75 7.39 -2.14
N LEU A 126 2.38 8.01 -1.16
CA LEU A 126 3.22 9.20 -1.35
C LEU A 126 4.46 8.91 -2.19
N CYS A 127 5.08 7.73 -2.01
CA CYS A 127 6.22 7.30 -2.82
C CYS A 127 5.85 7.14 -4.31
N GLN A 128 4.61 6.79 -4.64
CA GLN A 128 4.16 6.67 -6.04
C GLN A 128 3.98 8.02 -6.75
N GLY A 129 3.83 9.12 -6.00
CA GLY A 129 3.80 10.48 -6.55
C GLY A 129 2.66 10.77 -7.54
N ASN A 130 1.53 10.06 -7.42
CA ASN A 130 0.39 10.19 -8.35
C ASN A 130 -0.56 11.35 -8.03
N GLY A 131 -0.22 12.21 -7.05
CA GLY A 131 -1.02 13.36 -6.64
C GLY A 131 -2.35 13.01 -5.95
N ALA A 132 -2.54 11.77 -5.52
CA ALA A 132 -3.73 11.37 -4.77
C ALA A 132 -3.63 11.85 -3.31
N SER A 133 -4.78 12.17 -2.72
CA SER A 133 -4.88 12.58 -1.30
C SER A 133 -5.40 11.47 -0.39
N ILE A 134 -5.89 10.36 -0.95
CA ILE A 134 -6.48 9.24 -0.21
C ILE A 134 -5.84 7.93 -0.67
N PHE A 135 -5.30 7.17 0.28
CA PHE A 135 -4.56 5.94 0.03
C PHE A 135 -5.15 4.78 0.85
N TYR A 136 -5.68 3.76 0.17
CA TYR A 136 -6.25 2.57 0.79
C TYR A 136 -5.20 1.47 0.92
N PHE A 137 -5.01 0.90 2.10
CA PHE A 137 -4.00 -0.13 2.37
C PHE A 137 -4.11 -1.34 1.44
N GLN A 138 -5.33 -1.72 1.06
CA GLN A 138 -5.56 -2.83 0.14
C GLN A 138 -4.84 -2.70 -1.20
N ASN A 139 -4.60 -1.45 -1.66
CA ASN A 139 -3.89 -1.19 -2.91
C ASN A 139 -2.37 -1.35 -2.76
N TYR A 140 -1.87 -1.45 -1.54
CA TYR A 140 -0.44 -1.49 -1.21
C TYR A 140 -0.01 -2.76 -0.48
N LEU A 141 -0.85 -3.79 -0.45
CA LEU A 141 -0.56 -5.06 0.22
C LEU A 141 0.75 -5.68 -0.29
N LEU A 142 0.87 -5.86 -1.60
CA LEU A 142 2.05 -6.47 -2.19
C LEU A 142 3.32 -5.61 -1.99
N PRO A 143 3.35 -4.31 -2.31
CA PRO A 143 4.48 -3.45 -1.99
C PRO A 143 4.89 -3.50 -0.51
N GLN A 144 3.93 -3.52 0.41
CA GLN A 144 4.21 -3.56 1.85
C GLN A 144 4.81 -4.89 2.29
N LEU A 145 4.30 -6.02 1.79
CA LEU A 145 4.87 -7.35 2.06
C LEU A 145 6.30 -7.45 1.53
N LEU A 146 6.54 -6.97 0.31
CA LEU A 146 7.86 -6.99 -0.32
C LEU A 146 8.85 -6.08 0.41
N SER A 147 8.45 -4.89 0.81
CA SER A 147 9.29 -3.98 1.59
C SER A 147 9.75 -4.62 2.90
N GLY A 148 8.85 -5.31 3.60
CA GLY A 148 9.19 -6.09 4.79
C GLY A 148 10.14 -7.26 4.52
N ALA A 149 9.85 -8.04 3.48
CA ALA A 149 10.67 -9.20 3.11
C ALA A 149 12.08 -8.79 2.63
N LEU A 150 12.18 -7.71 1.87
CA LEU A 150 13.45 -7.18 1.34
C LEU A 150 14.28 -6.45 2.41
N SER A 151 13.68 -6.12 3.55
CA SER A 151 14.36 -5.39 4.65
C SER A 151 15.06 -4.11 4.16
N GLY A 152 14.42 -3.38 3.23
CA GLY A 152 14.95 -2.16 2.62
C GLY A 152 16.10 -2.36 1.62
N ARG A 153 16.44 -3.60 1.27
CA ARG A 153 17.44 -3.87 0.23
C ARG A 153 16.83 -3.69 -1.15
N PRO A 154 17.58 -3.16 -2.13
CA PRO A 154 17.09 -3.05 -3.50
C PRO A 154 16.98 -4.45 -4.15
N THR A 155 16.03 -4.60 -5.06
CA THR A 155 15.71 -5.89 -5.71
C THR A 155 16.91 -6.53 -6.43
N TRP A 156 17.82 -5.73 -6.97
CA TRP A 156 19.00 -6.23 -7.71
C TRP A 156 19.93 -7.11 -6.86
N VAL A 157 19.89 -6.97 -5.53
CA VAL A 157 20.65 -7.84 -4.61
C VAL A 157 20.21 -9.31 -4.72
N PHE A 158 18.98 -9.53 -5.14
CA PHE A 158 18.37 -10.86 -5.30
C PHE A 158 18.40 -11.35 -6.76
N TYR A 159 19.08 -10.64 -7.66
CA TYR A 159 19.16 -11.06 -9.06
C TYR A 159 19.97 -12.34 -9.20
N THR A 160 19.39 -13.32 -9.85
CA THR A 160 20.10 -14.53 -10.31
C THR A 160 21.12 -14.17 -11.40
N GLU A 161 22.07 -15.06 -11.64
CA GLU A 161 23.04 -14.86 -12.73
C GLU A 161 22.36 -14.70 -14.10
N GLY A 162 21.21 -15.36 -14.32
CA GLY A 162 20.42 -15.20 -15.53
C GLY A 162 19.83 -13.79 -15.67
N LEU A 163 19.28 -13.22 -14.58
CA LEU A 163 18.77 -11.85 -14.59
C LEU A 163 19.89 -10.80 -14.77
N LYS A 164 21.07 -11.03 -14.20
CA LYS A 164 22.23 -10.16 -14.42
C LYS A 164 22.63 -10.14 -15.89
N ARG A 165 22.70 -11.33 -16.53
CA ARG A 165 22.99 -11.44 -17.97
C ARG A 165 21.96 -10.73 -18.84
N LEU A 166 20.67 -10.82 -18.50
CA LEU A 166 19.62 -10.09 -19.22
C LEU A 166 19.80 -8.59 -19.10
N LYS A 167 20.13 -8.10 -17.89
CA LYS A 167 20.39 -6.68 -17.66
C LYS A 167 21.61 -6.20 -18.43
N GLU A 168 22.72 -6.92 -18.39
CA GLU A 168 23.93 -6.62 -19.15
C GLU A 168 23.66 -6.58 -20.65
N HIS A 169 22.83 -7.49 -21.16
CA HIS A 169 22.40 -7.47 -22.55
C HIS A 169 21.63 -6.17 -22.86
N ASP A 170 20.67 -5.80 -22.02
CA ASP A 170 19.84 -4.62 -22.25
C ASP A 170 20.64 -3.30 -22.17
N ASP A 171 21.66 -3.26 -21.32
CA ASP A 171 22.58 -2.10 -21.21
C ASP A 171 23.40 -1.87 -22.50
N HIS A 172 23.54 -2.89 -23.38
CA HIS A 172 24.31 -2.84 -24.62
C HIS A 172 23.46 -3.06 -25.89
N SER A 173 22.15 -3.21 -25.76
CA SER A 173 21.24 -3.54 -26.86
C SER A 173 20.11 -2.51 -27.00
N GLN A 174 19.67 -2.28 -28.25
CA GLN A 174 18.45 -1.49 -28.50
C GLN A 174 17.17 -2.26 -28.21
N VAL A 175 17.26 -3.57 -28.02
CA VAL A 175 16.13 -4.45 -27.70
C VAL A 175 16.18 -4.83 -26.23
N SER A 176 15.21 -4.36 -25.46
CA SER A 176 15.10 -4.73 -24.04
C SER A 176 14.42 -6.08 -23.87
N TYR A 177 15.18 -7.04 -23.41
CA TYR A 177 14.67 -8.36 -23.02
C TYR A 177 13.99 -8.33 -21.66
N LEU A 178 14.47 -7.49 -20.71
CA LEU A 178 13.79 -7.29 -19.44
C LEU A 178 12.37 -6.72 -19.64
N HIS A 179 12.23 -5.72 -20.50
CA HIS A 179 10.92 -5.18 -20.83
C HIS A 179 10.02 -6.22 -21.50
N THR A 180 10.56 -7.01 -22.45
CA THR A 180 9.80 -8.08 -23.10
C THR A 180 9.34 -9.13 -22.10
N LEU A 181 10.22 -9.55 -21.18
CA LEU A 181 9.91 -10.50 -20.11
C LEU A 181 8.84 -9.94 -19.16
N ARG A 182 8.96 -8.68 -18.73
CA ARG A 182 7.97 -8.02 -17.88
C ARG A 182 6.59 -8.02 -18.51
N VAL A 183 6.47 -7.56 -19.76
CA VAL A 183 5.19 -7.56 -20.49
C VAL A 183 4.64 -8.98 -20.68
N TYR A 184 5.50 -9.99 -20.84
CA TYR A 184 5.08 -11.38 -20.96
C TYR A 184 4.51 -11.92 -19.64
N LEU A 185 5.14 -11.62 -18.50
CA LEU A 185 4.63 -11.96 -17.17
C LEU A 185 3.30 -11.25 -16.89
N ASP A 186 3.22 -9.94 -17.14
CA ASP A 186 2.01 -9.13 -16.94
C ASP A 186 0.81 -9.60 -17.78
N ASN A 187 1.07 -10.24 -18.93
CA ASN A 187 0.06 -10.87 -19.79
C ASN A 187 -0.18 -12.35 -19.46
N ASN A 188 0.18 -12.82 -18.27
CA ASN A 188 0.02 -14.21 -17.82
C ASN A 188 0.64 -15.23 -18.82
N LEU A 189 1.83 -14.96 -19.29
CA LEU A 189 2.59 -15.80 -20.22
C LEU A 189 1.86 -16.04 -21.58
N SER A 190 0.96 -15.15 -21.96
CA SER A 190 0.21 -15.23 -23.20
C SER A 190 1.00 -14.63 -24.37
N VAL A 191 1.54 -15.46 -25.25
CA VAL A 191 2.26 -15.02 -26.44
C VAL A 191 1.41 -14.08 -27.32
N ALA A 192 0.12 -14.36 -27.48
CA ALA A 192 -0.75 -13.55 -28.32
C ALA A 192 -0.97 -12.13 -27.73
N LYS A 193 -1.28 -12.05 -26.44
CA LYS A 193 -1.49 -10.77 -25.75
C LYS A 193 -0.19 -9.96 -25.70
N THR A 194 0.92 -10.60 -25.40
CA THR A 194 2.24 -9.95 -25.32
C THR A 194 2.69 -9.43 -26.67
N ALA A 195 2.52 -10.21 -27.76
CA ALA A 195 2.85 -9.77 -29.12
C ALA A 195 2.04 -8.53 -29.51
N ALA A 196 0.74 -8.53 -29.19
CA ALA A 196 -0.13 -7.37 -29.43
C ALA A 196 0.31 -6.15 -28.58
N ALA A 197 0.61 -6.34 -27.30
CA ALA A 197 1.03 -5.27 -26.40
C ALA A 197 2.37 -4.63 -26.79
N LEU A 198 3.30 -5.43 -27.35
CA LEU A 198 4.61 -4.96 -27.80
C LEU A 198 4.63 -4.56 -29.30
N PHE A 199 3.50 -4.64 -29.99
CA PHE A 199 3.39 -4.40 -31.43
C PHE A 199 4.39 -5.26 -32.25
N LEU A 200 4.57 -6.53 -31.85
CA LEU A 200 5.48 -7.48 -32.47
C LEU A 200 4.70 -8.57 -33.22
N HIS A 201 5.34 -9.12 -34.30
CA HIS A 201 4.87 -10.36 -34.85
C HIS A 201 5.13 -11.51 -33.85
N ARG A 202 4.24 -12.52 -33.88
CA ARG A 202 4.32 -13.67 -32.97
C ARG A 202 5.66 -14.40 -33.03
N SER A 203 6.21 -14.60 -34.25
CA SER A 203 7.51 -15.25 -34.42
C SER A 203 8.64 -14.46 -33.74
N THR A 204 8.67 -13.14 -33.95
CA THR A 204 9.69 -12.27 -33.32
C THR A 204 9.64 -12.33 -31.81
N LEU A 205 8.43 -12.39 -31.21
CA LEU A 205 8.29 -12.57 -29.78
C LEU A 205 8.79 -13.94 -29.32
N LEU A 206 8.46 -15.02 -30.05
CA LEU A 206 8.94 -16.36 -29.71
C LEU A 206 10.47 -16.45 -29.75
N ASP A 207 11.10 -15.84 -30.75
CA ASP A 207 12.55 -15.76 -30.86
C ASP A 207 13.17 -14.99 -29.66
N ARG A 208 12.57 -13.85 -29.27
CA ARG A 208 13.00 -13.12 -28.07
C ARG A 208 12.85 -13.96 -26.81
N LEU A 209 11.72 -14.64 -26.63
CA LEU A 209 11.49 -15.49 -25.47
C LEU A 209 12.48 -16.67 -25.40
N ALA A 210 12.83 -17.25 -26.55
CA ALA A 210 13.84 -18.29 -26.63
C ALA A 210 15.24 -17.78 -26.16
N HIS A 211 15.63 -16.58 -26.56
CA HIS A 211 16.85 -15.95 -26.07
C HIS A 211 16.80 -15.63 -24.59
N ILE A 212 15.68 -15.10 -24.11
CA ILE A 212 15.46 -14.81 -22.69
C ILE A 212 15.59 -16.07 -21.85
N THR A 213 14.91 -17.16 -22.21
CA THR A 213 14.98 -18.43 -21.45
C THR A 213 16.37 -19.05 -21.48
N ALA A 214 17.09 -18.93 -22.61
CA ALA A 214 18.49 -19.36 -22.71
C ALA A 214 19.41 -18.57 -21.74
N MET A 215 19.23 -17.24 -21.64
CA MET A 215 19.98 -16.41 -20.71
C MET A 215 19.63 -16.66 -19.25
N LEU A 216 18.34 -16.88 -18.95
CA LEU A 216 17.87 -17.24 -17.61
C LEU A 216 18.40 -18.62 -17.17
N GLY A 217 18.65 -19.51 -18.10
CA GLY A 217 19.09 -20.88 -17.84
C GLY A 217 17.96 -21.80 -17.35
N THR A 218 16.70 -21.36 -17.48
CA THR A 218 15.51 -22.10 -17.08
C THR A 218 14.32 -21.70 -17.93
N ASP A 219 13.33 -22.58 -18.02
CA ASP A 219 12.08 -22.26 -18.72
C ASP A 219 11.13 -21.47 -17.79
N LEU A 220 10.14 -20.81 -18.40
CA LEU A 220 9.14 -20.02 -17.69
C LEU A 220 7.87 -20.85 -17.39
N LYS A 221 8.01 -22.13 -17.06
CA LYS A 221 6.90 -23.03 -16.72
C LYS A 221 6.70 -23.16 -15.22
N ASP A 222 7.73 -22.88 -14.43
CA ASP A 222 7.66 -22.89 -12.98
C ASP A 222 6.93 -21.63 -12.47
N PRO A 223 5.74 -21.75 -11.85
CA PRO A 223 4.97 -20.63 -11.35
C PRO A 223 5.71 -19.82 -10.29
N ASP A 224 6.46 -20.49 -9.39
CA ASP A 224 7.20 -19.84 -8.31
C ASP A 224 8.36 -19.00 -8.88
N TYR A 225 9.02 -19.52 -9.92
CA TYR A 225 10.06 -18.77 -10.61
C TYR A 225 9.49 -17.55 -11.37
N CYS A 226 8.35 -17.72 -12.05
CA CYS A 226 7.66 -16.62 -12.73
C CYS A 226 7.20 -15.54 -11.74
N LEU A 227 6.67 -15.94 -10.56
CA LEU A 227 6.32 -15.02 -9.49
C LEU A 227 7.55 -14.25 -9.00
N THR A 228 8.66 -14.96 -8.77
CA THR A 228 9.93 -14.37 -8.36
C THR A 228 10.42 -13.34 -9.38
N LEU A 229 10.39 -13.67 -10.66
CA LEU A 229 10.75 -12.72 -11.74
C LEU A 229 9.82 -11.50 -11.76
N GLY A 230 8.50 -11.70 -11.60
CA GLY A 230 7.52 -10.62 -11.53
C GLY A 230 7.74 -9.67 -10.36
N ILE A 231 8.31 -10.17 -9.26
CA ILE A 231 8.67 -9.37 -8.07
C ILE A 231 9.97 -8.60 -8.30
N LEU A 232 10.96 -9.20 -8.95
CA LEU A 232 12.30 -8.62 -9.11
C LEU A 232 12.37 -7.59 -10.24
N LEU A 233 11.54 -7.71 -11.26
CA LEU A 233 11.46 -6.81 -12.42
C LEU A 233 10.52 -5.64 -12.19
#